data_481beae5c16a169e85c99e3cc6c9932a
#
_entry.id   481beae5c16a169e85c99e3cc6c9932a
#
_cell.length_a   1.000
_cell.length_b   1.000
_cell.length_c   1.000
_cell.angle_alpha   90.00
_cell.angle_beta   90.00
_cell.angle_gamma   90.00
#
_symmetry.space_group_name_H-M   'P 1'
#
loop_
_entity.id
_entity.type
_entity.pdbx_description
1 polymer ?
#
loop_
_entity_poly.entity_id
_entity_poly.type
_entity_poly.pdbx_seq_one_letter_code
_entity_poly.pdbx_strand_id
1 'polypeptide(L)'
;MSVAGLALHPFAAPKSLDAALALLADRAAKAEKTVLLAGGTDWFVERHVAPAEDAGALPLVVDVSRLDALRGISLYGETLRIGAAATYLEIRKDARVAARCPLLAATSRDVGALQIQARGTLGGNLASGSPAADGVAALAALDATLVLVSVRGSRRVPISGFYTGYRKSVLLADELIEAVEVALPPEGSPFAWRKVGTRQAQAISKVAFAGLAVVASGRAARFGLGMASVAPTVALLPATRALGLSRPLAEITDADVEKAVLADVAPIDDVRSTAAYRRHVAVRLTQRFFGELRAT
;
A
#
# COMPACT_ATOMS: atom_id res chain seq x y z
N MET A 1 -12.34 26.75 12.87
CA MET A 1 -10.97 26.22 13.02
C MET A 1 -10.08 26.87 11.99
N SER A 2 -8.97 27.45 12.40
CA SER A 2 -8.16 28.37 11.61
C SER A 2 -7.29 27.65 10.57
N VAL A 3 -7.39 28.03 9.30
CA VAL A 3 -6.47 27.67 8.21
C VAL A 3 -5.05 28.23 8.45
N ALA A 4 -4.88 29.05 9.50
CA ALA A 4 -3.65 29.75 9.84
C ALA A 4 -2.43 28.85 10.07
N GLY A 5 -2.62 27.62 10.61
CA GLY A 5 -1.50 26.71 10.83
C GLY A 5 -0.82 26.18 9.56
N LEU A 6 -1.57 26.05 8.45
CA LEU A 6 -1.02 25.57 7.16
C LEU A 6 -0.18 26.64 6.46
N ALA A 7 -0.53 27.93 6.63
CA ALA A 7 0.19 29.04 6.03
C ALA A 7 1.59 29.31 6.63
N LEU A 8 1.91 28.68 7.76
CA LEU A 8 3.19 28.86 8.46
C LEU A 8 4.28 27.91 7.97
N HIS A 9 3.93 26.80 7.31
CA HIS A 9 4.93 25.84 6.82
C HIS A 9 5.75 26.46 5.67
N PRO A 10 7.09 26.42 5.74
CA PRO A 10 7.91 26.71 4.58
C PRO A 10 7.55 25.72 3.47
N PHE A 11 7.47 26.21 2.22
CA PHE A 11 6.97 25.45 1.09
C PHE A 11 7.90 25.53 -0.10
N ALA A 12 8.12 24.41 -0.78
CA ALA A 12 8.86 24.32 -2.02
C ALA A 12 8.10 23.48 -3.05
N ALA A 13 8.15 23.86 -4.32
CA ALA A 13 7.57 23.13 -5.43
C ALA A 13 8.62 22.99 -6.55
N PRO A 14 9.53 22.00 -6.44
CA PRO A 14 10.55 21.75 -7.45
C PRO A 14 9.91 21.45 -8.81
N LYS A 15 10.58 21.86 -9.89
CA LYS A 15 10.06 21.72 -11.26
C LYS A 15 10.56 20.44 -11.97
N SER A 16 11.54 19.75 -11.39
CA SER A 16 12.06 18.50 -11.91
C SER A 16 12.37 17.52 -10.77
N LEU A 17 12.51 16.24 -11.11
CA LEU A 17 12.92 15.22 -10.15
C LEU A 17 14.31 15.54 -9.57
N ASP A 18 15.27 15.92 -10.43
CA ASP A 18 16.63 16.25 -10.00
C ASP A 18 16.65 17.43 -9.00
N ALA A 19 15.84 18.47 -9.25
CA ALA A 19 15.71 19.58 -8.31
C ALA A 19 15.10 19.15 -6.97
N ALA A 20 14.12 18.23 -6.98
CA ALA A 20 13.55 17.67 -5.76
C ALA A 20 14.59 16.85 -4.99
N LEU A 21 15.34 15.99 -5.67
CA LEU A 21 16.37 15.14 -5.06
C LEU A 21 17.52 15.98 -4.49
N ALA A 22 17.97 16.99 -5.21
CA ALA A 22 19.01 17.91 -4.71
C ALA A 22 18.55 18.64 -3.44
N LEU A 23 17.29 19.12 -3.41
CA LEU A 23 16.71 19.75 -2.23
C LEU A 23 16.64 18.79 -1.04
N LEU A 24 16.17 17.54 -1.25
CA LEU A 24 16.09 16.53 -0.19
C LEU A 24 17.48 16.18 0.36
N ALA A 25 18.49 16.04 -0.51
CA ALA A 25 19.85 15.75 -0.10
C ALA A 25 20.45 16.89 0.75
N ASP A 26 20.26 18.15 0.34
CA ASP A 26 20.72 19.32 1.11
C ASP A 26 20.06 19.37 2.49
N ARG A 27 18.74 19.17 2.56
CA ARG A 27 17.99 19.17 3.82
C ARG A 27 18.41 18.01 4.73
N ALA A 28 18.58 16.81 4.18
CA ALA A 28 19.01 15.63 4.93
C ALA A 28 20.43 15.81 5.51
N ALA A 29 21.35 16.40 4.73
CA ALA A 29 22.71 16.73 5.19
C ALA A 29 22.73 17.71 6.37
N LYS A 30 21.74 18.60 6.45
CA LYS A 30 21.56 19.58 7.55
C LYS A 30 20.70 19.03 8.70
N ALA A 31 20.27 17.77 8.64
CA ALA A 31 19.32 17.16 9.59
C ALA A 31 17.99 17.96 9.72
N GLU A 32 17.59 18.66 8.67
CA GLU A 32 16.40 19.49 8.65
C GLU A 32 15.18 18.69 8.23
N LYS A 33 14.08 18.83 8.99
CA LYS A 33 12.84 18.08 8.72
C LYS A 33 12.20 18.49 7.38
N THR A 34 11.80 17.48 6.61
CA THR A 34 11.10 17.65 5.33
C THR A 34 9.90 16.72 5.27
N VAL A 35 8.81 17.20 4.66
CA VAL A 35 7.61 16.42 4.38
C VAL A 35 7.35 16.46 2.88
N LEU A 36 7.26 15.29 2.24
CA LEU A 36 6.86 15.17 0.85
C LEU A 36 5.33 15.24 0.75
N LEU A 37 4.83 16.19 -0.03
CA LEU A 37 3.41 16.37 -0.28
C LEU A 37 3.07 15.91 -1.71
N ALA A 38 2.27 14.85 -1.82
CA ALA A 38 1.70 14.38 -3.09
C ALA A 38 0.19 14.69 -3.12
N GLY A 39 -0.67 13.71 -2.87
CA GLY A 39 -2.12 13.90 -2.84
C GLY A 39 -2.67 14.72 -1.66
N GLY A 40 -1.94 14.74 -0.55
CA GLY A 40 -2.27 15.50 0.65
C GLY A 40 -3.40 14.93 1.51
N THR A 41 -3.98 13.80 1.13
CA THR A 41 -5.20 13.24 1.77
C THR A 41 -5.00 12.78 3.22
N ASP A 42 -3.78 12.45 3.63
CA ASP A 42 -3.43 12.16 5.03
C ASP A 42 -2.88 13.40 5.72
N TRP A 43 -1.93 14.10 5.08
CA TRP A 43 -1.20 15.23 5.66
C TRP A 43 -2.12 16.38 6.09
N PHE A 44 -3.08 16.78 5.25
CA PHE A 44 -4.04 17.85 5.59
C PHE A 44 -4.96 17.44 6.73
N VAL A 45 -5.37 16.17 6.80
CA VAL A 45 -6.20 15.67 7.91
C VAL A 45 -5.42 15.67 9.21
N GLU A 46 -4.17 15.18 9.21
CA GLU A 46 -3.31 15.17 10.37
C GLU A 46 -3.03 16.58 10.90
N ARG A 47 -2.77 17.55 10.03
CA ARG A 47 -2.54 18.95 10.42
C ARG A 47 -3.82 19.64 10.94
N HIS A 48 -4.99 19.23 10.45
CA HIS A 48 -6.26 19.79 10.91
C HIS A 48 -6.61 19.40 12.34
N VAL A 49 -6.19 18.22 12.78
CA VAL A 49 -6.45 17.69 14.13
C VAL A 49 -5.27 17.83 15.08
N ALA A 50 -4.08 18.15 14.59
CA ALA A 50 -2.91 18.35 15.42
C ALA A 50 -3.02 19.69 16.21
N PRO A 51 -2.52 19.75 17.45
CA PRO A 51 -2.33 21.02 18.15
C PRO A 51 -1.40 21.93 17.35
N ALA A 52 -1.51 23.25 17.57
CA ALA A 52 -0.61 24.21 16.95
C ALA A 52 0.85 23.87 17.34
N GLU A 53 1.69 23.65 16.33
CA GLU A 53 3.12 23.42 16.55
C GLU A 53 3.82 24.78 16.78
N ASP A 54 4.87 24.79 17.58
CA ASP A 54 5.73 25.96 17.75
C ASP A 54 6.36 26.33 16.41
N ALA A 55 6.25 27.59 16.02
CA ALA A 55 6.69 28.12 14.73
C ALA A 55 8.18 27.88 14.39
N GLY A 56 9.03 27.61 15.40
CA GLY A 56 10.48 27.40 15.22
C GLY A 56 10.91 26.02 14.70
N ALA A 57 10.00 25.03 14.56
CA ALA A 57 10.36 23.64 14.22
C ALA A 57 9.55 23.05 13.05
N LEU A 58 8.85 23.89 12.28
CA LEU A 58 7.99 23.42 11.19
C LEU A 58 8.81 22.80 10.05
N PRO A 59 8.45 21.58 9.57
CA PRO A 59 9.13 20.96 8.45
C PRO A 59 8.89 21.74 7.14
N LEU A 60 9.89 21.72 6.24
CA LEU A 60 9.68 22.15 4.87
C LEU A 60 8.72 21.17 4.17
N VAL A 61 7.65 21.72 3.60
CA VAL A 61 6.73 20.93 2.77
C VAL A 61 7.21 21.02 1.32
N VAL A 62 7.54 19.88 0.72
CA VAL A 62 7.99 19.78 -0.67
C VAL A 62 6.89 19.14 -1.50
N ASP A 63 6.26 19.92 -2.38
CA ASP A 63 5.21 19.42 -3.28
C ASP A 63 5.83 18.67 -4.47
N VAL A 64 5.61 17.37 -4.49
CA VAL A 64 6.06 16.47 -5.57
C VAL A 64 4.91 16.04 -6.49
N SER A 65 3.69 16.53 -6.26
CA SER A 65 2.48 16.10 -6.97
C SER A 65 2.51 16.38 -8.48
N ARG A 66 3.33 17.34 -8.91
CA ARG A 66 3.43 17.79 -10.30
C ARG A 66 4.69 17.33 -11.02
N LEU A 67 5.49 16.48 -10.41
CA LEU A 67 6.69 15.93 -11.04
C LEU A 67 6.29 14.84 -12.04
N ASP A 68 6.44 15.11 -13.34
CA ASP A 68 6.06 14.18 -14.41
C ASP A 68 6.79 12.82 -14.29
N ALA A 69 8.04 12.83 -13.84
CA ALA A 69 8.83 11.62 -13.61
C ALA A 69 8.19 10.66 -12.59
N LEU A 70 7.33 11.16 -11.71
CA LEU A 70 6.61 10.36 -10.70
C LEU A 70 5.22 9.93 -11.17
N ARG A 71 4.83 10.24 -12.39
CA ARG A 71 3.47 10.01 -12.90
C ARG A 71 3.44 8.89 -13.94
N GLY A 72 2.22 8.52 -14.32
CA GLY A 72 1.98 7.60 -15.42
C GLY A 72 1.98 6.14 -15.01
N ILE A 73 1.43 5.34 -15.90
CA ILE A 73 1.33 3.89 -15.80
C ILE A 73 1.85 3.33 -17.12
N SER A 74 2.74 2.37 -17.06
CA SER A 74 3.36 1.77 -18.24
C SER A 74 3.50 0.26 -18.08
N LEU A 75 3.54 -0.43 -19.21
CA LEU A 75 3.71 -1.87 -19.26
C LEU A 75 4.99 -2.16 -20.07
N TYR A 76 5.93 -2.86 -19.48
CA TYR A 76 7.19 -3.32 -20.10
C TYR A 76 7.25 -4.85 -20.03
N GLY A 77 6.92 -5.52 -21.13
CA GLY A 77 6.73 -6.98 -21.10
C GLY A 77 5.66 -7.36 -20.06
N GLU A 78 6.02 -8.22 -19.13
CA GLU A 78 5.16 -8.67 -18.04
C GLU A 78 5.35 -7.84 -16.75
N THR A 79 5.90 -6.64 -16.83
CA THR A 79 6.05 -5.74 -15.68
C THR A 79 5.19 -4.50 -15.84
N LEU A 80 4.25 -4.32 -14.93
CA LEU A 80 3.46 -3.09 -14.78
C LEU A 80 4.24 -2.12 -13.89
N ARG A 81 4.58 -0.93 -14.41
CA ARG A 81 5.22 0.15 -13.65
C ARG A 81 4.23 1.28 -13.44
N ILE A 82 4.05 1.69 -12.19
CA ILE A 82 3.12 2.75 -11.77
C ILE A 82 3.93 3.81 -11.06
N GLY A 83 3.92 5.04 -11.57
CA GLY A 83 4.57 6.18 -10.92
C GLY A 83 3.97 6.46 -9.54
N ALA A 84 4.80 6.87 -8.59
CA ALA A 84 4.39 7.07 -7.20
C ALA A 84 3.31 8.18 -7.03
N ALA A 85 3.30 9.17 -7.91
CA ALA A 85 2.29 10.23 -7.94
C ALA A 85 1.01 9.85 -8.72
N ALA A 86 0.93 8.64 -9.29
CA ALA A 86 -0.32 8.14 -9.89
C ALA A 86 -1.40 8.04 -8.80
N THR A 87 -2.57 8.61 -9.08
CA THR A 87 -3.72 8.59 -8.17
C THR A 87 -4.47 7.27 -8.27
N TYR A 88 -5.20 6.90 -7.22
CA TYR A 88 -6.07 5.72 -7.26
C TYR A 88 -7.16 5.82 -8.33
N LEU A 89 -7.60 7.03 -8.67
CA LEU A 89 -8.55 7.25 -9.76
C LEU A 89 -7.92 6.97 -11.13
N GLU A 90 -6.66 7.37 -11.36
CA GLU A 90 -5.91 7.05 -12.58
C GLU A 90 -5.69 5.54 -12.68
N ILE A 91 -5.23 4.88 -11.60
CA ILE A 91 -5.03 3.42 -11.55
C ILE A 91 -6.34 2.67 -11.86
N ARG A 92 -7.45 3.08 -11.22
CA ARG A 92 -8.77 2.47 -11.42
C ARG A 92 -9.30 2.60 -12.85
N LYS A 93 -8.97 3.71 -13.55
CA LYS A 93 -9.44 3.99 -14.91
C LYS A 93 -8.51 3.47 -16.01
N ASP A 94 -7.30 3.07 -15.68
CA ASP A 94 -6.33 2.60 -16.67
C ASP A 94 -6.73 1.21 -17.21
N ALA A 95 -6.91 1.12 -18.51
CA ALA A 95 -7.35 -0.11 -19.18
C ALA A 95 -6.32 -1.25 -19.02
N ARG A 96 -5.01 -0.93 -18.95
CA ARG A 96 -3.94 -1.91 -18.76
C ARG A 96 -4.01 -2.51 -17.35
N VAL A 97 -4.25 -1.67 -16.33
CA VAL A 97 -4.43 -2.14 -14.96
C VAL A 97 -5.71 -2.99 -14.86
N ALA A 98 -6.80 -2.57 -15.47
CA ALA A 98 -8.05 -3.33 -15.46
C ALA A 98 -7.90 -4.71 -16.10
N ALA A 99 -7.18 -4.81 -17.22
CA ALA A 99 -6.98 -6.05 -17.95
C ALA A 99 -5.92 -6.96 -17.30
N ARG A 100 -4.76 -6.41 -16.89
CA ARG A 100 -3.57 -7.19 -16.53
C ARG A 100 -3.33 -7.27 -15.02
N CYS A 101 -3.93 -6.39 -14.21
CA CYS A 101 -3.77 -6.36 -12.76
C CYS A 101 -5.13 -6.09 -12.06
N PRO A 102 -6.16 -6.95 -12.28
CA PRO A 102 -7.53 -6.69 -11.83
C PRO A 102 -7.65 -6.61 -10.30
N LEU A 103 -6.77 -7.25 -9.54
CA LEU A 103 -6.69 -7.11 -8.08
C LEU A 103 -6.44 -5.65 -7.69
N LEU A 104 -5.47 -4.99 -8.31
CA LEU A 104 -5.15 -3.58 -8.01
C LEU A 104 -6.29 -2.64 -8.47
N ALA A 105 -6.90 -2.92 -9.63
CA ALA A 105 -8.06 -2.18 -10.10
C ALA A 105 -9.25 -2.27 -9.12
N ALA A 106 -9.55 -3.47 -8.63
CA ALA A 106 -10.61 -3.71 -7.65
C ALA A 106 -10.33 -2.98 -6.33
N THR A 107 -9.10 -3.10 -5.82
CA THR A 107 -8.68 -2.41 -4.58
C THR A 107 -8.80 -0.90 -4.71
N SER A 108 -8.37 -0.33 -5.84
CA SER A 108 -8.39 1.12 -6.07
C SER A 108 -9.79 1.74 -6.00
N ARG A 109 -10.86 0.95 -6.24
CA ARG A 109 -12.25 1.39 -6.11
C ARG A 109 -12.69 1.60 -4.67
N ASP A 110 -12.04 0.92 -3.72
CA ASP A 110 -12.40 0.90 -2.31
C ASP A 110 -11.49 1.77 -1.43
N VAL A 111 -10.44 2.38 -2.01
CA VAL A 111 -9.60 3.34 -1.29
C VAL A 111 -10.39 4.63 -1.05
N GLY A 112 -10.75 4.88 0.19
CA GLY A 112 -11.52 6.06 0.58
C GLY A 112 -12.85 6.19 -0.16
N ALA A 113 -13.08 7.36 -0.76
CA ALA A 113 -14.17 7.66 -1.69
C ALA A 113 -13.60 8.34 -2.94
N LEU A 114 -14.45 8.68 -3.90
CA LEU A 114 -14.01 9.24 -5.20
C LEU A 114 -13.10 10.45 -5.04
N GLN A 115 -13.38 11.35 -4.09
CA GLN A 115 -12.57 12.53 -3.80
C GLN A 115 -11.16 12.13 -3.31
N ILE A 116 -11.07 11.10 -2.47
CA ILE A 116 -9.79 10.56 -1.98
C ILE A 116 -9.06 9.87 -3.12
N GLN A 117 -9.74 9.07 -3.94
CA GLN A 117 -9.14 8.40 -5.11
C GLN A 117 -8.59 9.41 -6.13
N ALA A 118 -9.27 10.55 -6.32
CA ALA A 118 -8.85 11.61 -7.24
C ALA A 118 -7.57 12.35 -6.78
N ARG A 119 -7.21 12.28 -5.51
CA ARG A 119 -6.07 12.98 -4.92
C ARG A 119 -5.03 12.03 -4.33
N GLY A 120 -5.46 11.01 -3.59
CA GLY A 120 -4.58 10.05 -2.94
C GLY A 120 -3.75 9.27 -3.96
N THR A 121 -2.44 9.25 -3.76
CA THR A 121 -1.47 8.63 -4.66
C THR A 121 -0.96 7.31 -4.11
N LEU A 122 -0.51 6.44 -5.00
CA LEU A 122 0.05 5.13 -4.63
C LEU A 122 1.29 5.30 -3.72
N GLY A 123 2.20 6.19 -4.10
CA GLY A 123 3.40 6.50 -3.31
C GLY A 123 3.09 7.14 -1.96
N GLY A 124 2.10 8.05 -1.91
CA GLY A 124 1.63 8.64 -0.65
C GLY A 124 1.07 7.59 0.31
N ASN A 125 0.26 6.64 -0.19
CA ASN A 125 -0.29 5.56 0.61
C ASN A 125 0.81 4.61 1.15
N LEU A 126 1.84 4.32 0.35
CA LEU A 126 3.01 3.57 0.78
C LEU A 126 3.80 4.34 1.86
N ALA A 127 4.12 5.62 1.61
CA ALA A 127 4.94 6.44 2.50
C ALA A 127 4.26 6.72 3.85
N SER A 128 2.92 6.80 3.90
CA SER A 128 2.17 6.98 5.15
C SER A 128 2.34 5.82 6.13
N GLY A 129 2.68 4.63 5.65
CA GLY A 129 2.94 3.45 6.46
C GLY A 129 1.75 3.01 7.32
N SER A 130 0.54 3.36 6.91
CA SER A 130 -0.67 2.99 7.65
C SER A 130 -0.89 1.48 7.64
N PRO A 131 -1.10 0.83 8.80
CA PRO A 131 -1.45 -0.60 8.84
C PRO A 131 -2.81 -0.90 8.18
N ALA A 132 -3.65 0.11 7.97
CA ALA A 132 -4.95 -0.01 7.32
C ALA A 132 -4.92 0.39 5.82
N ALA A 133 -3.74 0.45 5.22
CA ALA A 133 -3.57 0.86 3.83
C ALA A 133 -4.06 -0.24 2.85
N ASP A 134 -5.23 -0.04 2.27
CA ASP A 134 -5.86 -0.97 1.31
C ASP A 134 -4.96 -1.25 0.10
N GLY A 135 -4.41 -0.18 -0.51
CA GLY A 135 -3.52 -0.30 -1.67
C GLY A 135 -2.25 -1.10 -1.37
N VAL A 136 -1.71 -0.94 -0.16
CA VAL A 136 -0.53 -1.71 0.28
C VAL A 136 -0.86 -3.19 0.43
N ALA A 137 -2.07 -3.55 0.88
CA ALA A 137 -2.48 -4.97 0.94
C ALA A 137 -2.51 -5.62 -0.44
N ALA A 138 -3.00 -4.92 -1.47
CA ALA A 138 -2.96 -5.42 -2.84
C ALA A 138 -1.52 -5.54 -3.36
N LEU A 139 -0.66 -4.54 -3.12
CA LEU A 139 0.75 -4.58 -3.51
C LEU A 139 1.50 -5.71 -2.80
N ALA A 140 1.18 -6.01 -1.55
CA ALA A 140 1.73 -7.15 -0.82
C ALA A 140 1.33 -8.48 -1.48
N ALA A 141 0.06 -8.66 -1.86
CA ALA A 141 -0.39 -9.86 -2.57
C ALA A 141 0.23 -10.00 -3.97
N LEU A 142 0.59 -8.88 -4.59
CA LEU A 142 1.25 -8.83 -5.90
C LEU A 142 2.78 -8.97 -5.83
N ASP A 143 3.37 -9.07 -4.63
CA ASP A 143 4.82 -9.07 -4.40
C ASP A 143 5.53 -7.88 -5.09
N ALA A 144 4.93 -6.71 -4.96
CA ALA A 144 5.39 -5.51 -5.63
C ALA A 144 6.80 -5.09 -5.19
N THR A 145 7.52 -4.44 -6.08
CA THR A 145 8.84 -3.85 -5.83
C THR A 145 8.74 -2.33 -5.91
N LEU A 146 9.24 -1.64 -4.90
CA LEU A 146 9.32 -0.18 -4.88
C LEU A 146 10.64 0.27 -5.48
N VAL A 147 10.58 1.29 -6.33
CA VAL A 147 11.76 1.98 -6.87
C VAL A 147 11.95 3.24 -6.04
N LEU A 148 13.01 3.28 -5.25
CA LEU A 148 13.41 4.42 -4.43
C LEU A 148 14.53 5.16 -5.15
N VAL A 149 14.50 6.50 -5.12
CA VAL A 149 15.45 7.34 -5.84
C VAL A 149 16.00 8.46 -4.94
N SER A 150 17.27 8.77 -5.11
CA SER A 150 17.99 9.88 -4.48
C SER A 150 19.06 10.43 -5.44
N VAL A 151 19.80 11.46 -5.04
CA VAL A 151 20.98 11.93 -5.80
C VAL A 151 22.06 10.87 -5.97
N ARG A 152 22.06 9.81 -5.17
CA ARG A 152 23.00 8.68 -5.27
C ARG A 152 22.58 7.65 -6.34
N GLY A 153 21.42 7.82 -6.95
CA GLY A 153 20.83 6.88 -7.91
C GLY A 153 19.55 6.21 -7.36
N SER A 154 19.15 5.12 -8.01
CA SER A 154 17.95 4.35 -7.66
C SER A 154 18.28 3.00 -7.04
N ARG A 155 17.38 2.52 -6.15
CA ARG A 155 17.43 1.16 -5.62
C ARG A 155 16.03 0.54 -5.60
N ARG A 156 15.97 -0.78 -5.75
CA ARG A 156 14.75 -1.55 -5.70
C ARG A 156 14.58 -2.22 -4.33
N VAL A 157 13.40 -2.08 -3.76
CA VAL A 157 13.06 -2.67 -2.45
C VAL A 157 11.77 -3.46 -2.61
N PRO A 158 11.77 -4.78 -2.36
CA PRO A 158 10.53 -5.55 -2.34
C PRO A 158 9.64 -5.05 -1.22
N ILE A 159 8.32 -5.08 -1.43
CA ILE A 159 7.33 -4.64 -0.42
C ILE A 159 7.51 -5.38 0.91
N SER A 160 7.99 -6.63 0.88
CA SER A 160 8.25 -7.45 2.06
C SER A 160 9.38 -6.91 2.95
N GLY A 161 10.29 -6.12 2.40
CA GLY A 161 11.40 -5.49 3.12
C GLY A 161 11.22 -3.99 3.32
N PHE A 162 10.08 -3.41 2.94
CA PHE A 162 9.92 -1.97 2.97
C PHE A 162 9.58 -1.42 4.37
N TYR A 163 8.66 -2.07 5.10
CA TYR A 163 8.27 -1.61 6.44
C TYR A 163 9.09 -2.27 7.53
N THR A 164 9.59 -1.46 8.47
CA THR A 164 10.37 -1.91 9.64
C THR A 164 9.56 -1.88 10.94
N GLY A 165 8.34 -1.33 10.92
CA GLY A 165 7.45 -1.22 12.04
C GLY A 165 6.29 -0.26 11.78
N TYR A 166 5.51 0.01 12.82
CA TYR A 166 4.35 0.91 12.72
C TYR A 166 4.78 2.29 12.22
N ARG A 167 4.28 2.67 11.03
CA ARG A 167 4.61 3.91 10.31
C ARG A 167 6.13 4.14 10.13
N LYS A 168 6.91 3.07 10.05
CA LYS A 168 8.35 3.12 9.80
C LYS A 168 8.70 2.29 8.58
N SER A 169 9.61 2.81 7.77
CA SER A 169 10.11 2.15 6.56
C SER A 169 11.62 2.31 6.42
N VAL A 170 12.18 1.65 5.41
CA VAL A 170 13.59 1.77 5.02
C VAL A 170 13.88 3.00 4.14
N LEU A 171 12.88 3.85 3.89
CA LEU A 171 13.02 5.09 3.13
C LEU A 171 13.92 6.06 3.90
N LEU A 172 14.99 6.53 3.28
CA LEU A 172 15.91 7.50 3.86
C LEU A 172 15.37 8.93 3.71
N ALA A 173 15.88 9.86 4.52
CA ALA A 173 15.42 11.25 4.53
C ALA A 173 15.63 11.99 3.20
N ASP A 174 16.60 11.55 2.39
CA ASP A 174 16.92 12.10 1.06
C ASP A 174 16.38 11.25 -0.09
N GLU A 175 15.54 10.26 0.18
CA GLU A 175 14.92 9.40 -0.82
C GLU A 175 13.44 9.74 -1.01
N LEU A 176 12.93 9.46 -2.21
CA LEU A 176 11.50 9.38 -2.50
C LEU A 176 11.17 8.09 -3.25
N ILE A 177 9.91 7.69 -3.17
CA ILE A 177 9.39 6.58 -3.99
C ILE A 177 9.14 7.14 -5.39
N GLU A 178 9.85 6.62 -6.39
CA GLU A 178 9.68 7.02 -7.78
C GLU A 178 8.52 6.25 -8.43
N ALA A 179 8.48 4.95 -8.22
CA ALA A 179 7.48 4.07 -8.83
C ALA A 179 7.31 2.77 -8.04
N VAL A 180 6.26 2.04 -8.40
CA VAL A 180 6.01 0.67 -8.00
C VAL A 180 6.02 -0.22 -9.24
N GLU A 181 6.75 -1.32 -9.18
CA GLU A 181 6.84 -2.33 -10.22
C GLU A 181 6.14 -3.62 -9.74
N VAL A 182 5.29 -4.18 -10.61
CA VAL A 182 4.55 -5.41 -10.35
C VAL A 182 4.83 -6.39 -11.48
N ALA A 183 5.44 -7.54 -11.16
CA ALA A 183 5.52 -8.67 -12.08
C ALA A 183 4.11 -9.27 -12.20
N LEU A 184 3.52 -9.13 -13.39
CA LEU A 184 2.14 -9.55 -13.64
C LEU A 184 2.01 -11.07 -13.59
N PRO A 185 0.95 -11.60 -12.99
CA PRO A 185 0.62 -13.01 -13.11
C PRO A 185 0.09 -13.31 -14.53
N PRO A 186 0.05 -14.59 -14.94
CA PRO A 186 -0.68 -15.01 -16.13
C PRO A 186 -2.12 -14.49 -16.14
N GLU A 187 -2.65 -14.18 -17.32
CA GLU A 187 -4.04 -13.75 -17.45
C GLU A 187 -5.00 -14.82 -16.91
N GLY A 188 -6.08 -14.37 -16.26
CA GLY A 188 -7.06 -15.28 -15.66
C GLY A 188 -6.63 -15.85 -14.30
N SER A 189 -5.46 -15.51 -13.77
CA SER A 189 -5.04 -15.94 -12.44
C SER A 189 -6.09 -15.56 -11.38
N PRO A 190 -6.55 -16.52 -10.55
CA PRO A 190 -7.53 -16.24 -9.51
C PRO A 190 -7.02 -15.21 -8.51
N PHE A 191 -7.89 -14.27 -8.16
CA PHE A 191 -7.62 -13.25 -7.15
C PHE A 191 -8.85 -12.99 -6.28
N ALA A 192 -8.62 -12.48 -5.09
CA ALA A 192 -9.69 -12.00 -4.21
C ALA A 192 -9.32 -10.64 -3.61
N TRP A 193 -10.28 -9.74 -3.60
CA TRP A 193 -10.25 -8.50 -2.85
C TRP A 193 -11.49 -8.41 -1.97
N ARG A 194 -11.31 -8.16 -0.69
CA ARG A 194 -12.42 -7.96 0.25
C ARG A 194 -12.04 -6.91 1.29
N LYS A 195 -12.90 -5.91 1.43
CA LYS A 195 -12.78 -4.87 2.45
C LYS A 195 -13.96 -4.95 3.41
N VAL A 196 -13.66 -5.11 4.67
CA VAL A 196 -14.65 -5.09 5.77
C VAL A 196 -14.50 -3.77 6.52
N GLY A 197 -15.52 -2.95 6.46
CA GLY A 197 -15.58 -1.62 7.07
C GLY A 197 -16.92 -1.39 7.79
N THR A 198 -17.13 -0.18 8.29
CA THR A 198 -18.40 0.22 8.93
C THR A 198 -19.46 0.63 7.91
N ARG A 199 -19.05 0.93 6.68
CA ARG A 199 -19.90 1.37 5.55
C ARG A 199 -19.20 1.03 4.24
N GLN A 200 -19.95 1.09 3.13
CA GLN A 200 -19.46 0.67 1.80
C GLN A 200 -18.36 1.59 1.23
N ALA A 201 -18.41 2.89 1.49
CA ALA A 201 -17.44 3.85 1.00
C ALA A 201 -16.90 4.74 2.14
N GLN A 202 -15.72 5.32 1.92
CA GLN A 202 -15.05 6.26 2.85
C GLN A 202 -14.94 5.68 4.28
N ALA A 203 -14.64 4.39 4.39
CA ALA A 203 -14.38 3.72 5.66
C ALA A 203 -12.91 3.34 5.77
N ILE A 204 -12.35 3.45 6.98
CA ILE A 204 -11.09 2.81 7.31
C ILE A 204 -11.40 1.32 7.54
N SER A 205 -10.58 0.45 6.97
CA SER A 205 -10.79 -0.99 7.05
C SER A 205 -10.70 -1.50 8.48
N LYS A 206 -11.69 -2.30 8.88
CA LYS A 206 -11.56 -3.19 10.06
C LYS A 206 -10.63 -4.35 9.72
N VAL A 207 -10.79 -4.91 8.52
CA VAL A 207 -9.88 -5.86 7.86
C VAL A 207 -10.01 -5.64 6.37
N ALA A 208 -8.88 -5.59 5.64
CA ALA A 208 -8.87 -5.69 4.19
C ALA A 208 -7.97 -6.84 3.76
N PHE A 209 -8.47 -7.69 2.88
CA PHE A 209 -7.81 -8.89 2.39
C PHE A 209 -7.57 -8.78 0.88
N ALA A 210 -6.36 -9.06 0.47
CA ALA A 210 -5.96 -9.25 -0.91
C ALA A 210 -5.29 -10.62 -1.08
N GLY A 211 -5.72 -11.39 -2.07
CA GLY A 211 -5.16 -12.68 -2.41
C GLY A 211 -4.98 -12.83 -3.91
N LEU A 212 -3.89 -13.48 -4.32
CA LEU A 212 -3.58 -13.85 -5.70
C LEU A 212 -2.98 -15.24 -5.72
N ALA A 213 -3.39 -16.08 -6.65
CA ALA A 213 -2.74 -17.37 -6.86
C ALA A 213 -2.50 -17.61 -8.36
N VAL A 214 -1.39 -18.30 -8.68
CA VAL A 214 -1.19 -18.93 -9.99
C VAL A 214 -1.29 -20.42 -9.75
N VAL A 215 -2.34 -21.04 -10.27
CA VAL A 215 -2.64 -22.45 -10.03
C VAL A 215 -2.36 -23.28 -11.28
N ALA A 216 -1.65 -24.38 -11.11
CA ALA A 216 -1.40 -25.37 -12.15
C ALA A 216 -1.56 -26.77 -11.57
N SER A 217 -2.36 -27.62 -12.21
CA SER A 217 -2.59 -29.01 -11.78
C SER A 217 -2.98 -29.14 -10.28
N GLY A 218 -3.87 -28.28 -9.81
CA GLY A 218 -4.35 -28.27 -8.42
C GLY A 218 -3.34 -27.79 -7.37
N ARG A 219 -2.20 -27.22 -7.78
CA ARG A 219 -1.16 -26.68 -6.88
C ARG A 219 -0.92 -25.20 -7.21
N ALA A 220 -0.64 -24.41 -6.18
CA ALA A 220 -0.23 -23.03 -6.42
C ALA A 220 1.28 -22.97 -6.76
N ALA A 221 1.60 -22.41 -7.91
CA ALA A 221 2.96 -22.07 -8.30
C ALA A 221 3.39 -20.68 -7.77
N ARG A 222 2.41 -19.78 -7.56
CA ARG A 222 2.56 -18.50 -6.88
C ARG A 222 1.36 -18.31 -5.94
N PHE A 223 1.61 -17.83 -4.73
CA PHE A 223 0.58 -17.60 -3.74
C PHE A 223 0.89 -16.30 -2.98
N GLY A 224 0.24 -15.23 -3.36
CA GLY A 224 0.43 -13.90 -2.80
C GLY A 224 -0.73 -13.51 -1.89
N LEU A 225 -0.42 -12.98 -0.71
CA LEU A 225 -1.39 -12.51 0.26
C LEU A 225 -0.97 -11.15 0.83
N GLY A 226 -1.95 -10.33 1.13
CA GLY A 226 -1.76 -9.09 1.88
C GLY A 226 -3.00 -8.80 2.71
N MET A 227 -2.82 -8.42 3.97
CA MET A 227 -3.94 -8.11 4.84
C MET A 227 -3.68 -6.84 5.65
N ALA A 228 -4.59 -5.89 5.57
CA ALA A 228 -4.52 -4.65 6.32
C ALA A 228 -5.33 -4.72 7.62
N SER A 229 -4.93 -3.93 8.61
CA SER A 229 -5.57 -3.76 9.91
C SER A 229 -5.52 -4.99 10.84
N VAL A 230 -4.56 -5.89 10.64
CA VAL A 230 -4.41 -7.12 11.43
C VAL A 230 -3.03 -7.27 12.08
N ALA A 231 -2.14 -6.29 11.88
CA ALA A 231 -0.79 -6.26 12.44
C ALA A 231 -0.29 -4.80 12.50
N PRO A 232 0.87 -4.49 13.11
CA PRO A 232 1.44 -3.13 13.14
C PRO A 232 1.76 -2.54 11.76
N THR A 233 1.97 -3.38 10.75
CA THR A 233 2.08 -3.05 9.33
C THR A 233 1.06 -3.86 8.55
N VAL A 234 0.91 -3.61 7.24
CA VAL A 234 0.18 -4.56 6.38
C VAL A 234 0.86 -5.92 6.45
N ALA A 235 0.09 -6.95 6.80
CA ALA A 235 0.60 -8.31 6.99
C ALA A 235 0.76 -9.01 5.63
N LEU A 236 1.91 -9.66 5.46
CA LEU A 236 2.25 -10.47 4.27
C LEU A 236 1.81 -11.93 4.39
N LEU A 237 1.41 -12.38 5.56
CA LEU A 237 0.95 -13.73 5.90
C LEU A 237 1.92 -14.86 5.49
N PRO A 238 3.17 -14.85 5.97
CA PRO A 238 4.19 -15.80 5.52
C PRO A 238 3.85 -17.27 5.80
N ALA A 239 3.28 -17.62 6.97
CA ALA A 239 2.88 -18.98 7.27
C ALA A 239 1.74 -19.45 6.36
N THR A 240 0.77 -18.56 6.12
CA THR A 240 -0.37 -18.86 5.23
C THR A 240 0.08 -18.97 3.77
N ARG A 241 1.01 -18.13 3.32
CA ARG A 241 1.62 -18.26 1.98
C ARG A 241 2.37 -19.58 1.83
N ALA A 242 3.19 -19.96 2.80
CA ALA A 242 3.91 -21.22 2.81
C ALA A 242 2.95 -22.41 2.76
N LEU A 243 1.83 -22.38 3.51
CA LEU A 243 0.79 -23.37 3.44
C LEU A 243 0.22 -23.52 2.03
N GLY A 244 -0.15 -22.39 1.38
CA GLY A 244 -0.69 -22.40 0.02
C GLY A 244 0.22 -23.01 -1.04
N LEU A 245 1.56 -22.95 -0.82
CA LEU A 245 2.58 -23.49 -1.73
C LEU A 245 2.99 -24.94 -1.37
N SER A 246 2.70 -25.44 -0.18
CA SER A 246 3.28 -26.68 0.37
C SER A 246 2.76 -27.95 -0.30
N ARG A 247 1.48 -27.98 -0.67
CA ARG A 247 0.79 -29.22 -1.13
C ARG A 247 -0.39 -28.88 -2.05
N PRO A 248 -1.04 -29.88 -2.68
CA PRO A 248 -2.26 -29.67 -3.46
C PRO A 248 -3.31 -28.89 -2.67
N LEU A 249 -3.96 -27.93 -3.32
CA LEU A 249 -4.95 -27.07 -2.66
C LEU A 249 -6.13 -27.85 -2.07
N ALA A 250 -6.51 -28.98 -2.71
CA ALA A 250 -7.57 -29.88 -2.23
C ALA A 250 -7.25 -30.55 -0.88
N GLU A 251 -5.98 -30.70 -0.53
CA GLU A 251 -5.53 -31.31 0.73
C GLU A 251 -5.42 -30.30 1.88
N ILE A 252 -5.53 -29.00 1.57
CA ILE A 252 -5.45 -27.95 2.59
C ILE A 252 -6.84 -27.78 3.22
N THR A 253 -6.96 -28.08 4.51
CA THR A 253 -8.22 -27.96 5.24
C THR A 253 -8.45 -26.55 5.77
N ASP A 254 -9.69 -26.22 6.12
CA ASP A 254 -10.01 -24.96 6.78
C ASP A 254 -9.33 -24.80 8.15
N ALA A 255 -9.09 -25.91 8.85
CA ALA A 255 -8.33 -25.91 10.12
C ALA A 255 -6.84 -25.57 9.90
N ASP A 256 -6.23 -26.06 8.82
CA ASP A 256 -4.85 -25.69 8.45
C ASP A 256 -4.75 -24.19 8.17
N VAL A 257 -5.72 -23.65 7.40
CA VAL A 257 -5.78 -22.21 7.06
C VAL A 257 -5.95 -21.38 8.32
N GLU A 258 -6.86 -21.74 9.21
CA GLU A 258 -7.07 -21.05 10.49
C GLU A 258 -5.78 -20.98 11.31
N LYS A 259 -5.11 -22.14 11.49
CA LYS A 259 -3.85 -22.23 12.23
C LYS A 259 -2.78 -21.32 11.63
N ALA A 260 -2.63 -21.32 10.32
CA ALA A 260 -1.62 -20.50 9.62
C ALA A 260 -1.93 -18.99 9.74
N VAL A 261 -3.18 -18.59 9.53
CA VAL A 261 -3.60 -17.18 9.65
C VAL A 261 -3.39 -16.67 11.07
N LEU A 262 -3.76 -17.46 12.09
CA LEU A 262 -3.60 -17.05 13.49
C LEU A 262 -2.13 -16.90 13.91
N ALA A 263 -1.22 -17.61 13.25
CA ALA A 263 0.23 -17.42 13.44
C ALA A 263 0.75 -16.11 12.78
N ASP A 264 0.07 -15.63 11.74
CA ASP A 264 0.50 -14.46 10.94
C ASP A 264 -0.07 -13.13 11.43
N VAL A 265 -1.16 -13.12 12.20
CA VAL A 265 -1.88 -11.89 12.55
C VAL A 265 -1.80 -11.56 14.05
N ALA A 266 -1.58 -10.27 14.35
CA ALA A 266 -1.54 -9.74 15.71
C ALA A 266 -2.31 -8.42 15.81
N PRO A 267 -3.64 -8.44 15.59
CA PRO A 267 -4.45 -7.23 15.65
C PRO A 267 -4.62 -6.72 17.08
N ILE A 268 -4.88 -5.41 17.20
CA ILE A 268 -5.20 -4.74 18.46
C ILE A 268 -6.69 -4.37 18.52
N ASP A 269 -7.18 -4.11 19.72
CA ASP A 269 -8.45 -3.41 19.93
C ASP A 269 -8.26 -1.92 19.66
N ASP A 270 -9.20 -1.33 18.92
CA ASP A 270 -9.27 0.11 18.71
C ASP A 270 -10.73 0.56 18.57
N VAL A 271 -10.94 1.89 18.39
CA VAL A 271 -12.28 2.49 18.23
C VAL A 271 -13.09 1.92 17.05
N ARG A 272 -12.43 1.18 16.13
CA ARG A 272 -13.06 0.65 14.92
C ARG A 272 -13.50 -0.80 15.09
N SER A 273 -12.76 -1.60 15.87
CA SER A 273 -13.04 -3.03 16.03
C SER A 273 -12.18 -3.67 17.11
N THR A 274 -12.61 -4.85 17.58
CA THR A 274 -11.86 -5.67 18.52
C THR A 274 -10.86 -6.58 17.79
N ALA A 275 -9.78 -6.95 18.49
CA ALA A 275 -8.79 -7.91 18.02
C ALA A 275 -9.41 -9.28 17.72
N ALA A 276 -10.36 -9.73 18.56
CA ALA A 276 -11.09 -10.97 18.36
C ALA A 276 -11.87 -10.97 17.04
N TYR A 277 -12.62 -9.91 16.77
CA TYR A 277 -13.37 -9.76 15.52
C TYR A 277 -12.44 -9.76 14.31
N ARG A 278 -11.32 -9.03 14.38
CA ARG A 278 -10.35 -8.95 13.27
C ARG A 278 -9.71 -10.31 12.99
N ARG A 279 -9.35 -11.10 14.04
CA ARG A 279 -8.85 -12.48 13.86
C ARG A 279 -9.89 -13.36 13.19
N HIS A 280 -11.13 -13.33 13.68
CA HIS A 280 -12.22 -14.10 13.10
C HIS A 280 -12.41 -13.77 11.61
N VAL A 281 -12.51 -12.48 11.25
CA VAL A 281 -12.68 -12.05 9.86
C VAL A 281 -11.48 -12.41 9.00
N ALA A 282 -10.25 -12.25 9.50
CA ALA A 282 -9.03 -12.63 8.80
C ALA A 282 -9.05 -14.12 8.42
N VAL A 283 -9.39 -15.00 9.37
CA VAL A 283 -9.53 -16.44 9.13
C VAL A 283 -10.59 -16.72 8.07
N ARG A 284 -11.81 -16.17 8.24
CA ARG A 284 -12.93 -16.45 7.33
C ARG A 284 -12.68 -15.97 5.90
N LEU A 285 -12.05 -14.79 5.70
CA LEU A 285 -11.73 -14.29 4.37
C LEU A 285 -10.67 -15.18 3.69
N THR A 286 -9.69 -15.65 4.45
CA THR A 286 -8.64 -16.51 3.92
C THR A 286 -9.19 -17.91 3.59
N GLN A 287 -9.99 -18.52 4.48
CA GLN A 287 -10.67 -19.79 4.22
C GLN A 287 -11.54 -19.71 2.96
N ARG A 288 -12.27 -18.61 2.78
CA ARG A 288 -13.07 -18.39 1.59
C ARG A 288 -12.21 -18.38 0.33
N PHE A 289 -11.07 -17.67 0.34
CA PHE A 289 -10.16 -17.63 -0.80
C PHE A 289 -9.60 -19.03 -1.13
N PHE A 290 -9.16 -19.80 -0.13
CA PHE A 290 -8.76 -21.18 -0.35
C PHE A 290 -9.91 -22.05 -0.89
N GLY A 291 -11.14 -21.85 -0.42
CA GLY A 291 -12.34 -22.52 -0.93
C GLY A 291 -12.61 -22.20 -2.40
N GLU A 292 -12.48 -20.93 -2.79
CA GLU A 292 -12.61 -20.49 -4.19
C GLU A 292 -11.53 -21.16 -5.08
N LEU A 293 -10.29 -21.28 -4.58
CA LEU A 293 -9.18 -21.95 -5.30
C LEU A 293 -9.33 -23.47 -5.39
N ARG A 294 -9.96 -24.12 -4.42
CA ARG A 294 -10.24 -25.57 -4.45
C ARG A 294 -11.32 -25.94 -5.46
N ALA A 295 -12.16 -24.98 -5.84
CA ALA A 295 -13.24 -25.16 -6.82
C ALA A 295 -12.81 -24.90 -8.28
N THR A 296 -11.60 -24.39 -8.50
CA THR A 296 -10.99 -24.14 -9.82
C THR A 296 -10.20 -25.37 -10.28
#